data_fd8c8671fa09ff1db3a4f9837fd543b8
#
_entry.id   fd8c8671fa09ff1db3a4f9837fd543b8
#
_cell.length_a   1.000
_cell.length_b   1.000
_cell.length_c   1.000
_cell.angle_alpha   90.00
_cell.angle_beta   90.00
_cell.angle_gamma   90.00
#
_symmetry.space_group_name_H-M   'P 1'
#
loop_
_entity.id
_entity.type
_entity.pdbx_description
1 polymer ?
#
loop_
_entity_poly.entity_id
_entity_poly.type
_entity_poly.pdbx_seq_one_letter_code
_entity_poly.pdbx_strand_id
1 'polypeptide(L)'
;SITYKRSATSSSPQVIDAEYIGDSCVQDYEPLEVTVSQLACPQTNTGNFLQPNSKPFAAGEYSFDLQVQDLTYQFEFGVNATDTVTDTQQKIARLINQADIGLNAQLLTDGLGNSAISITSDATGIRGISPTIFHIQSQNSSDASDSNTELVSTLGLDRVTQYPANAVYSVNGTTATSVSNEVTIDNNYVLTF
;
A
#
# COMPACT_ATOMS: atom_id res chain seq x y z
N SER A 1 13.80 -36.14 -30.11
CA SER A 1 12.63 -35.23 -30.20
C SER A 1 13.10 -33.81 -30.05
N ILE A 2 12.66 -32.92 -30.95
CA ILE A 2 12.95 -31.51 -30.86
C ILE A 2 11.86 -30.87 -30.03
N THR A 3 12.23 -30.29 -28.87
CA THR A 3 11.30 -29.56 -28.03
C THR A 3 11.38 -28.08 -28.37
N TYR A 4 10.30 -27.52 -28.88
CA TYR A 4 10.19 -26.06 -29.13
C TYR A 4 9.68 -25.37 -27.86
N LYS A 5 10.46 -24.47 -27.32
CA LYS A 5 10.02 -23.58 -26.23
C LYS A 5 9.56 -22.27 -26.84
N ARG A 6 8.31 -21.87 -26.55
CA ARG A 6 7.81 -20.57 -26.92
C ARG A 6 8.22 -19.52 -25.89
N SER A 7 8.48 -18.33 -26.35
CA SER A 7 8.77 -17.17 -25.51
C SER A 7 8.02 -15.98 -26.01
N ALA A 8 7.67 -15.07 -25.12
CA ALA A 8 7.21 -13.75 -25.46
C ALA A 8 8.36 -12.78 -25.24
N THR A 9 8.46 -11.77 -26.12
CA THR A 9 9.41 -10.66 -25.98
C THR A 9 8.68 -9.35 -26.09
N SER A 10 9.08 -8.38 -25.27
CA SER A 10 8.60 -7.00 -25.35
C SER A 10 9.56 -6.18 -26.20
N SER A 11 9.02 -5.30 -27.05
CA SER A 11 9.80 -4.29 -27.76
C SER A 11 10.31 -3.17 -26.85
N SER A 12 9.72 -3.03 -25.65
CA SER A 12 10.09 -2.05 -24.64
C SER A 12 10.08 -2.69 -23.25
N PRO A 13 11.01 -3.60 -22.94
CA PRO A 13 10.98 -4.39 -21.70
C PRO A 13 11.17 -3.55 -20.43
N GLN A 14 11.62 -2.32 -20.55
CA GLN A 14 11.73 -1.36 -19.44
C GLN A 14 10.36 -0.77 -19.04
N VAL A 15 9.37 -0.84 -19.92
CA VAL A 15 8.00 -0.34 -19.70
C VAL A 15 7.05 -1.51 -19.43
N ILE A 16 7.16 -2.56 -20.25
CA ILE A 16 6.32 -3.76 -20.15
C ILE A 16 7.23 -4.97 -20.33
N ASP A 17 7.28 -5.81 -19.31
CA ASP A 17 7.89 -7.14 -19.41
C ASP A 17 6.83 -8.18 -19.80
N ALA A 18 7.21 -9.18 -20.57
CA ALA A 18 6.28 -10.19 -21.08
C ALA A 18 6.82 -11.59 -20.92
N GLU A 19 6.00 -12.49 -20.40
CA GLU A 19 6.28 -13.93 -20.26
C GLU A 19 5.19 -14.75 -20.95
N TYR A 20 5.59 -15.77 -21.72
CA TYR A 20 4.68 -16.73 -22.33
C TYR A 20 4.48 -17.92 -21.41
N ILE A 21 3.26 -18.16 -20.96
CA ILE A 21 2.88 -19.26 -20.06
C ILE A 21 1.91 -20.26 -20.72
N GLY A 22 1.51 -20.02 -21.99
CA GLY A 22 0.50 -20.83 -22.67
C GLY A 22 1.00 -22.19 -23.15
N ASP A 23 0.08 -22.96 -23.73
CA ASP A 23 0.35 -24.27 -24.31
C ASP A 23 1.17 -24.12 -25.62
N SER A 24 2.15 -24.99 -25.80
CA SER A 24 3.00 -25.02 -27.00
C SER A 24 2.26 -25.44 -28.29
N CYS A 25 1.01 -25.86 -28.17
CA CYS A 25 0.21 -26.34 -29.31
C CYS A 25 -0.57 -25.25 -30.05
N VAL A 26 -0.55 -24.01 -29.60
CA VAL A 26 -1.22 -22.89 -30.28
C VAL A 26 -0.39 -22.47 -31.49
N GLN A 27 -0.99 -22.53 -32.69
CA GLN A 27 -0.31 -22.25 -33.97
C GLN A 27 -0.36 -20.79 -34.41
N ASP A 28 -1.29 -19.99 -33.93
CA ASP A 28 -1.47 -18.63 -34.38
C ASP A 28 -0.59 -17.67 -33.58
N TYR A 29 0.26 -16.97 -34.30
CA TYR A 29 1.15 -15.95 -33.78
C TYR A 29 0.65 -14.56 -34.22
N GLU A 30 -0.10 -13.90 -33.35
CA GLU A 30 -0.49 -12.51 -33.53
C GLU A 30 0.26 -11.67 -32.50
N PRO A 31 0.96 -10.62 -32.94
CA PRO A 31 1.60 -9.70 -32.01
C PRO A 31 0.52 -8.93 -31.22
N LEU A 32 0.73 -8.78 -29.90
CA LEU A 32 -0.10 -7.95 -29.07
C LEU A 32 0.42 -6.52 -29.05
N GLU A 33 -0.46 -5.57 -29.31
CA GLU A 33 -0.18 -4.15 -29.08
C GLU A 33 -0.69 -3.76 -27.70
N VAL A 34 0.21 -3.46 -26.77
CA VAL A 34 -0.10 -3.13 -25.38
C VAL A 34 0.35 -1.72 -25.08
N THR A 35 -0.56 -0.92 -24.52
CA THR A 35 -0.28 0.44 -24.06
C THR A 35 -0.70 0.57 -22.61
N VAL A 36 0.17 1.10 -21.75
CA VAL A 36 -0.11 1.40 -20.35
C VAL A 36 -0.29 2.90 -20.19
N SER A 37 -1.48 3.32 -19.76
CA SER A 37 -1.78 4.74 -19.50
C SER A 37 -1.66 5.12 -18.03
N GLN A 38 -1.79 4.14 -17.10
CA GLN A 38 -1.68 4.34 -15.66
C GLN A 38 -1.19 3.07 -15.00
N LEU A 39 -0.24 3.20 -14.08
CA LEU A 39 0.17 2.10 -13.21
C LEU A 39 -0.78 1.97 -12.02
N ALA A 40 -0.96 0.74 -11.55
CA ALA A 40 -1.57 0.52 -10.25
C ALA A 40 -0.63 1.05 -9.16
N CYS A 41 -1.21 1.67 -8.13
CA CYS A 41 -0.44 2.16 -7.01
C CYS A 41 -1.06 1.75 -5.66
N PRO A 42 -0.23 1.66 -4.61
CA PRO A 42 -0.68 1.35 -3.26
C PRO A 42 -1.33 2.56 -2.60
N GLN A 43 -1.93 2.33 -1.45
CA GLN A 43 -2.30 3.40 -0.53
C GLN A 43 -1.12 3.76 0.36
N THR A 44 -0.91 5.05 0.57
CA THR A 44 0.02 5.58 1.55
C THR A 44 -0.69 6.56 2.46
N ASN A 45 -0.55 6.36 3.77
CA ASN A 45 -0.87 7.36 4.77
C ASN A 45 0.45 7.96 5.28
N THR A 46 0.57 9.27 5.21
CA THR A 46 1.71 9.98 5.80
C THR A 46 1.20 10.90 6.89
N GLY A 47 1.68 10.66 8.09
CA GLY A 47 1.30 11.42 9.28
C GLY A 47 1.85 12.84 9.29
N ASN A 48 1.59 13.53 10.40
CA ASN A 48 2.10 14.86 10.61
C ASN A 48 3.60 14.83 10.93
N PHE A 49 4.36 15.77 10.36
CA PHE A 49 5.75 15.98 10.73
C PHE A 49 5.81 16.75 12.05
N LEU A 50 6.35 16.11 13.07
CA LEU A 50 6.37 16.61 14.45
C LEU A 50 7.80 16.74 14.95
N GLN A 51 8.02 17.65 15.89
CA GLN A 51 9.33 17.80 16.51
C GLN A 51 9.72 16.50 17.25
N PRO A 52 10.86 15.89 16.94
CA PRO A 52 11.19 14.53 17.36
C PRO A 52 11.29 14.36 18.89
N ASN A 53 11.70 15.42 19.60
CA ASN A 53 11.89 15.41 21.05
C ASN A 53 10.67 15.90 21.83
N SER A 54 9.59 16.27 21.18
CA SER A 54 8.35 16.66 21.85
C SER A 54 7.69 15.47 22.53
N LYS A 55 6.91 15.73 23.58
CA LYS A 55 6.22 14.72 24.38
C LYS A 55 4.74 15.05 24.46
N PRO A 56 3.99 14.92 23.35
CA PRO A 56 2.59 15.33 23.31
C PRO A 56 1.64 14.39 24.05
N PHE A 57 2.07 13.17 24.38
CA PHE A 57 1.21 12.15 24.96
C PHE A 57 1.55 11.92 26.43
N ALA A 58 0.54 11.90 27.29
CA ALA A 58 0.69 11.50 28.68
C ALA A 58 1.06 9.99 28.77
N ALA A 59 1.77 9.63 29.84
CA ALA A 59 2.03 8.23 30.11
C ALA A 59 0.72 7.45 30.33
N GLY A 60 0.63 6.27 29.76
CA GLY A 60 -0.55 5.41 29.85
C GLY A 60 -0.63 4.42 28.69
N GLU A 61 -1.76 3.69 28.67
CA GLU A 61 -2.07 2.74 27.60
C GLU A 61 -2.87 3.44 26.50
N TYR A 62 -2.48 3.16 25.26
CA TYR A 62 -3.14 3.67 24.05
C TYR A 62 -3.51 2.52 23.12
N SER A 63 -4.55 2.74 22.35
CA SER A 63 -4.99 1.79 21.34
C SER A 63 -5.52 2.48 20.10
N PHE A 64 -5.47 1.79 18.97
CA PHE A 64 -6.15 2.18 17.74
C PHE A 64 -6.58 0.94 16.96
N ASP A 65 -7.62 1.10 16.17
CA ASP A 65 -8.10 0.07 15.25
C ASP A 65 -7.54 0.32 13.85
N LEU A 66 -7.05 -0.74 13.23
CA LEU A 66 -6.57 -0.75 11.86
C LEU A 66 -7.37 -1.76 11.07
N GLN A 67 -8.20 -1.28 10.15
CA GLN A 67 -8.97 -2.11 9.25
C GLN A 67 -8.21 -2.25 7.93
N VAL A 68 -7.98 -3.50 7.53
CA VAL A 68 -7.41 -3.86 6.22
C VAL A 68 -8.43 -4.71 5.49
N GLN A 69 -9.03 -4.15 4.44
CA GLN A 69 -10.18 -4.77 3.76
C GLN A 69 -11.31 -5.07 4.75
N ASP A 70 -11.69 -6.33 4.94
CA ASP A 70 -12.79 -6.75 5.82
C ASP A 70 -12.34 -7.15 7.22
N LEU A 71 -11.04 -7.06 7.53
CA LEU A 71 -10.47 -7.45 8.81
C LEU A 71 -10.09 -6.22 9.63
N THR A 72 -10.48 -6.22 10.91
CA THR A 72 -10.10 -5.18 11.87
C THR A 72 -9.13 -5.75 12.89
N TYR A 73 -8.01 -5.06 13.06
CA TYR A 73 -6.97 -5.37 14.04
C TYR A 73 -6.93 -4.26 15.08
N GLN A 74 -6.95 -4.63 16.35
CA GLN A 74 -6.75 -3.69 17.45
C GLN A 74 -5.30 -3.75 17.90
N PHE A 75 -4.64 -2.60 17.92
CA PHE A 75 -3.28 -2.45 18.42
C PHE A 75 -3.30 -1.71 19.76
N GLU A 76 -2.54 -2.24 20.71
CA GLU A 76 -2.38 -1.65 22.04
C GLU A 76 -0.90 -1.48 22.33
N PHE A 77 -0.55 -0.37 22.98
CA PHE A 77 0.83 -0.09 23.38
C PHE A 77 0.85 0.92 24.53
N GLY A 78 1.96 0.87 25.28
CA GLY A 78 2.21 1.80 26.39
C GLY A 78 3.05 2.99 25.92
N VAL A 79 2.72 4.17 26.44
CA VAL A 79 3.55 5.37 26.37
C VAL A 79 4.12 5.64 27.77
N ASN A 80 5.44 5.79 27.87
CA ASN A 80 6.11 6.17 29.10
C ASN A 80 6.21 7.69 29.21
N ALA A 81 6.34 8.22 30.43
CA ALA A 81 6.47 9.66 30.66
C ALA A 81 7.70 10.30 29.97
N THR A 82 8.71 9.49 29.67
CA THR A 82 9.96 9.91 28.99
C THR A 82 9.90 9.73 27.47
N ASP A 83 8.86 9.10 26.94
CA ASP A 83 8.74 8.85 25.50
C ASP A 83 8.55 10.14 24.73
N THR A 84 9.38 10.33 23.72
CA THR A 84 9.23 11.39 22.73
C THR A 84 8.21 10.98 21.65
N VAL A 85 7.81 11.95 20.83
CA VAL A 85 6.94 11.64 19.68
C VAL A 85 7.59 10.62 18.74
N THR A 86 8.91 10.71 18.54
CA THR A 86 9.65 9.72 17.73
C THR A 86 9.60 8.33 18.35
N ASP A 87 9.74 8.20 19.68
CA ASP A 87 9.61 6.92 20.37
C ASP A 87 8.23 6.30 20.14
N THR A 88 7.17 7.11 20.24
CA THR A 88 5.80 6.67 20.01
C THR A 88 5.58 6.25 18.55
N GLN A 89 6.08 7.04 17.60
CA GLN A 89 6.00 6.69 16.17
C GLN A 89 6.74 5.38 15.88
N GLN A 90 7.90 5.15 16.48
CA GLN A 90 8.66 3.91 16.31
C GLN A 90 7.93 2.70 16.90
N LYS A 91 7.28 2.85 18.06
CA LYS A 91 6.47 1.79 18.66
C LYS A 91 5.34 1.37 17.73
N ILE A 92 4.61 2.33 17.16
CA ILE A 92 3.50 2.08 16.24
C ILE A 92 4.00 1.43 14.95
N ALA A 93 5.07 1.95 14.36
CA ALA A 93 5.65 1.39 13.14
C ALA A 93 6.07 -0.07 13.34
N ARG A 94 6.70 -0.37 14.49
CA ARG A 94 7.12 -1.73 14.84
C ARG A 94 5.93 -2.67 15.00
N LEU A 95 4.86 -2.24 15.67
CA LEU A 95 3.64 -3.05 15.84
C LEU A 95 3.02 -3.39 14.49
N ILE A 96 2.88 -2.41 13.60
CA ILE A 96 2.29 -2.63 12.27
C ILE A 96 3.14 -3.60 11.45
N ASN A 97 4.47 -3.42 11.44
CA ASN A 97 5.38 -4.28 10.69
C ASN A 97 5.41 -5.72 11.24
N GLN A 98 5.36 -5.89 12.56
CA GLN A 98 5.37 -7.21 13.18
C GLN A 98 4.06 -7.97 13.00
N ALA A 99 2.96 -7.28 12.77
CA ALA A 99 1.66 -7.90 12.54
C ALA A 99 1.56 -8.63 11.21
N ASP A 100 2.42 -8.30 10.24
CA ASP A 100 2.48 -8.94 8.90
C ASP A 100 1.10 -9.00 8.22
N ILE A 101 0.45 -7.85 8.15
CA ILE A 101 -0.92 -7.70 7.65
C ILE A 101 -0.99 -7.02 6.28
N GLY A 102 0.11 -7.04 5.53
CA GLY A 102 0.19 -6.42 4.22
C GLY A 102 0.43 -4.92 4.24
N LEU A 103 0.96 -4.39 5.34
CA LEU A 103 1.35 -3.00 5.50
C LEU A 103 2.81 -2.88 5.90
N ASN A 104 3.44 -1.81 5.43
CA ASN A 104 4.79 -1.43 5.83
C ASN A 104 4.76 -0.03 6.45
N ALA A 105 5.31 0.12 7.63
CA ALA A 105 5.40 1.38 8.33
C ALA A 105 6.87 1.79 8.53
N GLN A 106 7.16 3.06 8.29
CA GLN A 106 8.48 3.64 8.49
C GLN A 106 8.37 5.08 8.98
N LEU A 107 9.45 5.60 9.55
CA LEU A 107 9.55 7.01 9.88
C LEU A 107 10.20 7.77 8.74
N LEU A 108 9.62 8.93 8.41
CA LEU A 108 10.19 9.91 7.49
C LEU A 108 10.69 11.11 8.28
N THR A 109 11.73 11.76 7.77
CA THR A 109 12.28 12.99 8.33
C THR A 109 12.21 14.09 7.26
N ASP A 110 11.66 15.26 7.62
CA ASP A 110 11.67 16.43 6.74
C ASP A 110 13.01 17.17 6.79
N GLY A 111 13.13 18.23 5.97
CA GLY A 111 14.34 19.05 5.92
C GLY A 111 14.64 19.84 7.20
N LEU A 112 13.70 19.91 8.16
CA LEU A 112 13.85 20.55 9.46
C LEU A 112 14.13 19.56 10.59
N GLY A 113 14.20 18.26 10.28
CA GLY A 113 14.42 17.20 11.26
C GLY A 113 13.17 16.72 11.98
N ASN A 114 11.98 17.17 11.57
CA ASN A 114 10.73 16.66 12.11
C ASN A 114 10.46 15.24 11.59
N SER A 115 9.79 14.43 12.41
CA SER A 115 9.49 13.04 12.08
C SER A 115 8.00 12.82 11.84
N ALA A 116 7.69 11.98 10.86
CA ALA A 116 6.34 11.50 10.57
C ALA A 116 6.36 10.00 10.36
N ILE A 117 5.26 9.34 10.72
CA ILE A 117 5.06 7.93 10.36
C ILE A 117 4.44 7.84 8.97
N SER A 118 4.96 6.96 8.14
CA SER A 118 4.42 6.65 6.81
C SER A 118 4.04 5.18 6.75
N ILE A 119 2.81 4.90 6.36
CA ILE A 119 2.26 3.54 6.27
C ILE A 119 1.81 3.33 4.83
N THR A 120 2.34 2.27 4.20
CA THR A 120 2.05 1.94 2.80
C THR A 120 1.55 0.51 2.71
N SER A 121 0.51 0.28 1.89
CA SER A 121 0.03 -1.07 1.61
C SER A 121 0.95 -1.81 0.65
N ASP A 122 1.10 -3.14 0.84
CA ASP A 122 1.78 -4.00 -0.13
C ASP A 122 0.90 -4.18 -1.38
N ALA A 123 -0.42 -4.30 -1.17
CA ALA A 123 -1.38 -4.38 -2.25
C ALA A 123 -1.54 -3.03 -2.95
N THR A 124 -1.86 -3.09 -4.23
CA THR A 124 -2.20 -1.95 -5.08
C THR A 124 -3.65 -2.04 -5.52
N GLY A 125 -4.18 -0.95 -6.06
CA GLY A 125 -5.48 -0.92 -6.71
C GLY A 125 -6.66 -0.85 -5.74
N ILE A 126 -7.84 -0.67 -6.31
CA ILE A 126 -9.10 -0.58 -5.58
C ILE A 126 -9.80 -1.93 -5.67
N ARG A 127 -10.02 -2.57 -4.51
CA ARG A 127 -10.66 -3.88 -4.40
C ARG A 127 -11.97 -3.72 -3.64
N GLY A 128 -13.08 -3.83 -4.35
CA GLY A 128 -14.42 -3.67 -3.76
C GLY A 128 -14.93 -2.24 -3.81
N ILE A 129 -15.78 -1.88 -2.85
CA ILE A 129 -16.50 -0.59 -2.83
C ILE A 129 -15.69 0.52 -2.14
N SER A 130 -14.82 0.14 -1.21
CA SER A 130 -14.01 1.12 -0.46
C SER A 130 -12.96 1.75 -1.37
N PRO A 131 -12.80 3.08 -1.32
CA PRO A 131 -11.72 3.77 -2.06
C PRO A 131 -10.34 3.57 -1.42
N THR A 132 -10.27 2.92 -0.26
CA THR A 132 -9.05 2.71 0.52
C THR A 132 -8.81 1.23 0.76
N ILE A 133 -7.52 0.83 0.89
CA ILE A 133 -7.10 -0.53 1.23
C ILE A 133 -7.13 -0.72 2.74
N PHE A 134 -6.73 0.31 3.49
CA PHE A 134 -6.74 0.28 4.95
C PHE A 134 -7.25 1.59 5.55
N HIS A 135 -7.74 1.52 6.77
CA HIS A 135 -8.26 2.64 7.53
C HIS A 135 -7.83 2.53 8.99
N ILE A 136 -7.40 3.66 9.57
CA ILE A 136 -6.98 3.74 10.97
C ILE A 136 -7.90 4.70 11.72
N GLN A 137 -8.40 4.26 12.87
CA GLN A 137 -9.25 5.08 13.73
C GLN A 137 -9.10 4.65 15.19
N SER A 138 -9.52 5.52 16.11
CA SER A 138 -9.77 5.10 17.49
C SER A 138 -11.17 4.49 17.61
N GLN A 139 -11.42 3.67 18.65
CA GLN A 139 -12.75 3.13 18.92
C GLN A 139 -13.76 4.23 19.24
N ASN A 140 -13.30 5.32 19.86
CA ASN A 140 -14.11 6.50 20.20
C ASN A 140 -13.85 7.67 19.25
N SER A 141 -13.74 7.41 17.95
CA SER A 141 -13.37 8.41 16.94
C SER A 141 -14.29 9.62 16.86
N SER A 142 -15.50 9.52 17.40
CA SER A 142 -16.46 10.62 17.51
C SER A 142 -16.19 11.56 18.70
N ASP A 143 -15.35 11.16 19.66
CA ASP A 143 -14.98 11.96 20.83
C ASP A 143 -13.55 12.49 20.64
N ALA A 144 -13.44 13.78 20.30
CA ALA A 144 -12.15 14.43 20.11
C ALA A 144 -11.33 14.59 21.41
N SER A 145 -11.97 14.44 22.57
CA SER A 145 -11.29 14.51 23.88
C SER A 145 -10.76 13.14 24.35
N ASP A 146 -11.14 12.05 23.68
CA ASP A 146 -10.60 10.73 23.92
C ASP A 146 -9.11 10.68 23.57
N SER A 147 -8.27 10.15 24.48
CA SER A 147 -6.81 10.16 24.30
C SER A 147 -6.34 9.34 23.11
N ASN A 148 -7.04 8.27 22.74
CA ASN A 148 -6.72 7.51 21.54
C ASN A 148 -7.09 8.28 20.27
N THR A 149 -8.22 8.99 20.27
CA THR A 149 -8.61 9.87 19.17
C THR A 149 -7.60 11.01 19.00
N GLU A 150 -7.16 11.61 20.12
CA GLU A 150 -6.12 12.64 20.09
C GLU A 150 -4.79 12.11 19.56
N LEU A 151 -4.39 10.89 19.94
CA LEU A 151 -3.19 10.24 19.43
C LEU A 151 -3.25 10.05 17.92
N VAL A 152 -4.34 9.48 17.40
CA VAL A 152 -4.54 9.25 15.95
C VAL A 152 -4.48 10.57 15.20
N SER A 153 -5.15 11.62 15.66
CA SER A 153 -5.19 12.92 14.99
C SER A 153 -3.87 13.69 15.09
N THR A 154 -3.22 13.67 16.24
CA THR A 154 -1.93 14.34 16.45
C THR A 154 -0.83 13.73 15.56
N LEU A 155 -0.76 12.41 15.50
CA LEU A 155 0.17 11.71 14.62
C LEU A 155 -0.27 11.73 13.14
N GLY A 156 -1.55 11.95 12.86
CA GLY A 156 -2.09 11.92 11.50
C GLY A 156 -2.11 10.53 10.90
N LEU A 157 -2.37 9.49 11.71
CA LEU A 157 -2.35 8.09 11.27
C LEU A 157 -3.42 7.78 10.22
N ASP A 158 -4.52 8.50 10.23
CA ASP A 158 -5.66 8.34 9.33
C ASP A 158 -5.57 9.19 8.05
N ARG A 159 -4.48 9.94 7.88
CA ARG A 159 -4.32 10.86 6.74
C ARG A 159 -3.82 10.13 5.50
N VAL A 160 -4.72 9.90 4.54
CA VAL A 160 -4.37 9.35 3.23
C VAL A 160 -3.68 10.42 2.39
N THR A 161 -2.42 10.18 2.03
CA THR A 161 -1.63 11.06 1.17
C THR A 161 -1.52 10.55 -0.26
N GLN A 162 -1.73 9.25 -0.44
CA GLN A 162 -1.87 8.62 -1.75
C GLN A 162 -2.99 7.59 -1.68
N TYR A 163 -4.04 7.79 -2.47
CA TYR A 163 -5.08 6.78 -2.64
C TYR A 163 -4.59 5.66 -3.56
N PRO A 164 -5.04 4.41 -3.33
CA PRO A 164 -4.76 3.33 -4.25
C PRO A 164 -5.45 3.59 -5.59
N ALA A 165 -4.83 3.14 -6.67
CA ALA A 165 -5.40 3.26 -8.01
C ALA A 165 -5.12 1.99 -8.81
N ASN A 166 -6.04 1.66 -9.72
CA ASN A 166 -5.89 0.55 -10.65
C ASN A 166 -4.94 0.90 -11.79
N ALA A 167 -4.25 -0.09 -12.32
CA ALA A 167 -3.62 0.04 -13.62
C ALA A 167 -4.69 0.23 -14.71
N VAL A 168 -4.39 1.07 -15.69
CA VAL A 168 -5.20 1.25 -16.90
C VAL A 168 -4.30 0.97 -18.10
N TYR A 169 -4.69 0.03 -18.92
CA TYR A 169 -3.94 -0.41 -20.08
C TYR A 169 -4.88 -0.75 -21.22
N SER A 170 -4.34 -0.89 -22.43
CA SER A 170 -5.09 -1.37 -23.60
C SER A 170 -4.35 -2.52 -24.25
N VAL A 171 -5.09 -3.47 -24.76
CA VAL A 171 -4.62 -4.59 -25.57
C VAL A 171 -5.33 -4.55 -26.91
N ASN A 172 -4.58 -4.38 -28.01
CA ASN A 172 -5.13 -4.26 -29.36
C ASN A 172 -6.24 -3.21 -29.46
N GLY A 173 -6.06 -2.07 -28.77
CA GLY A 173 -7.03 -0.96 -28.76
C GLY A 173 -8.18 -1.10 -27.77
N THR A 174 -8.31 -2.21 -27.06
CA THR A 174 -9.37 -2.40 -26.05
C THR A 174 -8.81 -2.05 -24.67
N THR A 175 -9.45 -1.07 -24.00
CA THR A 175 -9.05 -0.62 -22.67
C THR A 175 -9.50 -1.59 -21.60
N ALA A 176 -8.62 -1.87 -20.64
CA ALA A 176 -8.87 -2.70 -19.47
C ALA A 176 -8.23 -2.10 -18.21
N THR A 177 -8.65 -2.58 -17.06
CA THR A 177 -8.09 -2.19 -15.76
C THR A 177 -7.64 -3.41 -14.99
N SER A 178 -6.66 -3.22 -14.11
CA SER A 178 -6.20 -4.24 -13.17
C SER A 178 -5.87 -3.63 -11.82
N VAL A 179 -6.11 -4.38 -10.75
CA VAL A 179 -5.72 -3.97 -9.40
C VAL A 179 -4.22 -4.04 -9.17
N SER A 180 -3.48 -4.73 -10.04
CA SER A 180 -2.03 -4.86 -9.96
C SER A 180 -1.35 -4.51 -11.28
N ASN A 181 -0.03 -4.35 -11.26
CA ASN A 181 0.81 -4.10 -12.43
C ASN A 181 1.24 -5.40 -13.13
N GLU A 182 0.66 -6.52 -12.75
CA GLU A 182 0.82 -7.80 -13.43
C GLU A 182 -0.53 -8.29 -13.92
N VAL A 183 -0.62 -8.58 -15.22
CA VAL A 183 -1.85 -9.02 -15.87
C VAL A 183 -1.60 -10.25 -16.73
N THR A 184 -2.58 -11.14 -16.80
CA THR A 184 -2.56 -12.31 -17.67
C THR A 184 -3.52 -12.09 -18.84
N ILE A 185 -3.00 -12.21 -20.06
CA ILE A 185 -3.77 -12.02 -21.31
C ILE A 185 -4.01 -13.39 -21.96
N ASP A 186 -5.27 -13.69 -22.24
CA ASP A 186 -5.71 -14.91 -22.95
C ASP A 186 -5.16 -16.22 -22.36
N ASN A 187 -4.86 -16.24 -21.06
CA ASN A 187 -4.17 -17.35 -20.36
C ASN A 187 -2.81 -17.75 -20.95
N ASN A 188 -2.24 -16.96 -21.85
CA ASN A 188 -1.00 -17.26 -22.55
C ASN A 188 0.16 -16.33 -22.19
N TYR A 189 -0.14 -15.09 -21.80
CA TYR A 189 0.88 -14.09 -21.55
C TYR A 189 0.71 -13.48 -20.16
N VAL A 190 1.81 -13.35 -19.43
CA VAL A 190 1.90 -12.53 -18.22
C VAL A 190 2.66 -11.26 -18.59
N LEU A 191 2.02 -10.13 -18.38
CA LEU A 191 2.61 -8.81 -18.60
C LEU A 191 2.83 -8.13 -17.26
N THR A 192 4.01 -7.58 -17.06
CA THR A 192 4.37 -6.77 -15.89
C THR A 192 4.70 -5.35 -16.36
N PHE A 193 4.02 -4.39 -15.77
CA PHE A 193 4.14 -2.96 -16.08
C PHE A 193 5.14 -2.24 -15.19
#